data_e6dc1fc79efe82faa4ad584609b68618
#
_entry.id   e6dc1fc79efe82faa4ad584609b68618
#
_cell.length_a   1.000
_cell.length_b   1.000
_cell.length_c   1.000
_cell.angle_alpha   90.00
_cell.angle_beta   90.00
_cell.angle_gamma   90.00
#
_symmetry.space_group_name_H-M   'P 1'
#
loop_
_entity.id
_entity.type
_entity.pdbx_description
1 polymer ?
#
loop_
_entity_poly.entity_id
_entity_poly.type
_entity_poly.pdbx_seq_one_letter_code
_entity_poly.pdbx_strand_id
1 'polypeptide(L)'
;EIGVDAGRSLKMWNDYFTKAKIYGMDIDHEYDHPKGKIFKGDQSKIKDLDIIINEIKESDFIIDDGSHVPEHQLLSFNHLFDKLLNKGGTYIIEDIETSYWKKSELYGYKINSGYNAKNNIVNIFKNIVDIVNREFLLDKDIEKIKKFKQIKFENLKYISFVMFGQNCIIIKKMSQKEYDRYGERKYRFIESLGK
;
A
#
# COMPACT_ATOMS: atom_id res chain seq x y z
N GLU A 1 -7.03 5.23 -8.39
CA GLU A 1 -7.87 4.34 -7.56
C GLU A 1 -7.96 2.95 -8.19
N ILE A 2 -7.83 1.90 -7.40
CA ILE A 2 -8.10 0.52 -7.78
C ILE A 2 -9.52 0.20 -7.27
N GLY A 3 -10.37 -0.36 -8.13
CA GLY A 3 -11.80 -0.52 -7.85
C GLY A 3 -12.56 0.79 -8.07
N VAL A 4 -13.26 0.87 -9.19
CA VAL A 4 -13.95 2.11 -9.59
C VAL A 4 -15.47 1.93 -9.56
N ASP A 5 -15.93 0.70 -9.76
CA ASP A 5 -17.35 0.36 -9.83
C ASP A 5 -18.13 1.37 -10.71
N ALA A 6 -19.21 1.90 -10.22
CA ALA A 6 -20.05 2.88 -10.91
C ALA A 6 -19.45 4.31 -11.01
N GLY A 7 -18.19 4.51 -10.63
CA GLY A 7 -17.47 5.79 -10.75
C GLY A 7 -17.89 6.88 -9.78
N ARG A 8 -18.56 6.53 -8.67
CA ARG A 8 -19.02 7.52 -7.68
C ARG A 8 -17.87 8.20 -6.96
N SER A 9 -16.87 7.45 -6.56
CA SER A 9 -15.63 7.96 -5.95
C SER A 9 -14.85 8.82 -6.93
N LEU A 10 -14.73 8.40 -8.19
CA LEU A 10 -14.08 9.20 -9.23
C LEU A 10 -14.74 10.56 -9.44
N LYS A 11 -16.08 10.61 -9.41
CA LYS A 11 -16.79 11.89 -9.47
C LYS A 11 -16.42 12.78 -8.29
N MET A 12 -16.42 12.23 -7.09
CA MET A 12 -16.00 12.95 -5.88
C MET A 12 -14.57 13.48 -6.01
N TRP A 13 -13.63 12.64 -6.44
CA TRP A 13 -12.24 13.05 -6.65
C TRP A 13 -12.10 14.12 -7.71
N ASN A 14 -12.86 14.03 -8.82
CA ASN A 14 -12.89 15.04 -9.86
C ASN A 14 -13.36 16.41 -9.36
N ASP A 15 -14.35 16.41 -8.48
CA ASP A 15 -14.89 17.64 -7.90
C ASP A 15 -13.95 18.22 -6.84
N TYR A 16 -13.35 17.37 -6.01
CA TYR A 16 -12.47 17.77 -4.93
C TYR A 16 -11.08 18.22 -5.42
N PHE A 17 -10.43 17.44 -6.28
CA PHE A 17 -9.10 17.74 -6.80
C PHE A 17 -9.18 18.47 -8.14
N THR A 18 -9.31 19.78 -8.11
CA THR A 18 -9.54 20.60 -9.31
C THR A 18 -8.38 20.56 -10.33
N LYS A 19 -7.15 20.27 -9.88
CA LYS A 19 -5.92 20.28 -10.72
C LYS A 19 -5.29 18.90 -10.92
N ALA A 20 -5.80 17.86 -10.26
CA ALA A 20 -5.23 16.54 -10.37
C ALA A 20 -5.65 15.83 -11.66
N LYS A 21 -4.77 14.97 -12.15
CA LYS A 21 -5.14 13.88 -13.05
C LYS A 21 -5.65 12.71 -12.20
N ILE A 22 -6.71 12.05 -12.63
CA ILE A 22 -7.37 11.01 -11.88
C ILE A 22 -7.46 9.78 -12.78
N TYR A 23 -6.88 8.70 -12.31
CA TYR A 23 -6.85 7.42 -12.99
C TYR A 23 -7.49 6.35 -12.13
N GLY A 24 -8.06 5.34 -12.76
CA GLY A 24 -8.59 4.18 -12.07
C GLY A 24 -8.19 2.89 -12.76
N MET A 25 -8.32 1.81 -12.04
CA MET A 25 -8.30 0.45 -12.56
C MET A 25 -9.54 -0.29 -12.07
N ASP A 26 -10.20 -0.99 -12.98
CA ASP A 26 -11.37 -1.79 -12.65
C ASP A 26 -11.33 -3.12 -13.42
N ILE A 27 -11.89 -4.17 -12.82
CA ILE A 27 -11.90 -5.49 -13.45
C ILE A 27 -12.85 -5.56 -14.65
N ASP A 28 -13.92 -4.75 -14.63
CA ASP A 28 -14.99 -4.79 -15.64
C ASP A 28 -15.03 -3.54 -16.52
N HIS A 29 -14.49 -2.42 -16.06
CA HIS A 29 -14.66 -1.12 -16.70
C HIS A 29 -13.39 -0.58 -17.36
N GLU A 30 -13.55 -0.02 -18.56
CA GLU A 30 -12.53 0.77 -19.26
C GLU A 30 -13.20 1.94 -19.99
N TYR A 31 -12.77 3.16 -19.67
CA TYR A 31 -13.23 4.35 -20.35
C TYR A 31 -12.35 5.57 -20.05
N ASP A 32 -12.38 6.57 -20.94
CA ASP A 32 -11.77 7.87 -20.71
C ASP A 32 -12.72 8.78 -19.96
N HIS A 33 -12.18 9.62 -19.10
CA HIS A 33 -12.92 10.68 -18.43
C HIS A 33 -12.14 12.01 -18.45
N PRO A 34 -12.77 13.17 -18.16
CA PRO A 34 -12.17 14.48 -18.43
C PRO A 34 -10.81 14.74 -17.78
N LYS A 35 -10.45 14.05 -16.70
CA LYS A 35 -9.18 14.23 -15.99
C LYS A 35 -8.23 13.03 -16.07
N GLY A 36 -8.59 12.00 -16.84
CA GLY A 36 -7.75 10.80 -16.94
C GLY A 36 -8.43 9.64 -17.64
N LYS A 37 -8.12 8.44 -17.19
CA LYS A 37 -8.59 7.19 -17.78
C LYS A 37 -8.84 6.11 -16.73
N ILE A 38 -9.79 5.25 -16.98
CA ILE A 38 -10.02 4.01 -16.26
C ILE A 38 -9.50 2.86 -17.12
N PHE A 39 -8.59 2.09 -16.56
CA PHE A 39 -7.97 0.94 -17.22
C PHE A 39 -8.69 -0.34 -16.81
N LYS A 40 -8.98 -1.21 -17.74
CA LYS A 40 -9.44 -2.54 -17.41
C LYS A 40 -8.28 -3.40 -16.95
N GLY A 41 -8.41 -4.02 -15.77
CA GLY A 41 -7.36 -4.86 -15.22
C GLY A 41 -7.74 -5.53 -13.91
N ASP A 42 -7.09 -6.66 -13.64
CA ASP A 42 -7.25 -7.45 -12.44
C ASP A 42 -6.11 -7.16 -11.46
N GLN A 43 -6.42 -6.58 -10.32
CA GLN A 43 -5.50 -6.25 -9.24
C GLN A 43 -4.65 -7.44 -8.78
N SER A 44 -5.13 -8.66 -8.94
CA SER A 44 -4.40 -9.89 -8.59
C SER A 44 -3.29 -10.25 -9.59
N LYS A 45 -3.18 -9.51 -10.71
CA LYS A 45 -2.25 -9.80 -11.80
C LYS A 45 -1.20 -8.71 -11.98
N ILE A 46 0.04 -9.06 -11.75
CA ILE A 46 1.18 -8.12 -11.91
C ILE A 46 1.21 -7.48 -13.30
N LYS A 47 0.92 -8.24 -14.35
CA LYS A 47 0.90 -7.73 -15.72
C LYS A 47 -0.11 -6.59 -15.93
N ASP A 48 -1.25 -6.65 -15.24
CA ASP A 48 -2.28 -5.64 -15.36
C ASP A 48 -1.88 -4.37 -14.55
N LEU A 49 -1.22 -4.56 -13.40
CA LEU A 49 -0.59 -3.47 -12.66
C LEU A 49 0.56 -2.80 -13.43
N ASP A 50 1.33 -3.58 -14.20
CA ASP A 50 2.41 -3.04 -15.05
C ASP A 50 1.86 -2.14 -16.18
N ILE A 51 0.67 -2.43 -16.73
CA ILE A 51 0.01 -1.55 -17.71
C ILE A 51 -0.19 -0.16 -17.10
N ILE A 52 -0.73 -0.10 -15.90
CA ILE A 52 -0.98 1.18 -15.20
C ILE A 52 0.31 1.91 -14.92
N ILE A 53 1.35 1.23 -14.45
CA ILE A 53 2.66 1.83 -14.19
C ILE A 53 3.23 2.47 -15.48
N ASN A 54 3.14 1.75 -16.60
CA ASN A 54 3.65 2.22 -17.87
C ASN A 54 2.90 3.41 -18.44
N GLU A 55 1.59 3.48 -18.20
CA GLU A 55 0.73 4.56 -18.70
C GLU A 55 0.79 5.82 -17.80
N ILE A 56 0.69 5.64 -16.48
CA ILE A 56 0.61 6.76 -15.51
C ILE A 56 2.01 7.26 -15.15
N LYS A 57 2.99 6.36 -15.00
CA LYS A 57 4.39 6.57 -14.62
C LYS A 57 4.63 7.03 -13.20
N GLU A 58 3.79 7.92 -12.65
CA GLU A 58 3.92 8.44 -11.30
C GLU A 58 2.55 8.82 -10.70
N SER A 59 2.42 8.73 -9.38
CA SER A 59 1.21 9.09 -8.66
C SER A 59 1.54 9.62 -7.26
N ASP A 60 0.82 10.64 -6.80
CA ASP A 60 0.95 11.17 -5.44
C ASP A 60 0.05 10.45 -4.44
N PHE A 61 -1.05 9.85 -4.92
CA PHE A 61 -2.00 9.08 -4.13
C PHE A 61 -2.38 7.79 -4.85
N ILE A 62 -2.38 6.69 -4.11
CA ILE A 62 -2.94 5.42 -4.57
C ILE A 62 -3.96 4.99 -3.52
N ILE A 63 -5.18 4.70 -3.97
CA ILE A 63 -6.26 4.17 -3.16
C ILE A 63 -6.57 2.77 -3.68
N ASP A 64 -6.48 1.79 -2.80
CA ASP A 64 -6.81 0.39 -3.07
C ASP A 64 -8.17 0.08 -2.42
N ASP A 65 -9.21 0.21 -3.21
CA ASP A 65 -10.61 -0.08 -2.92
C ASP A 65 -11.16 -1.16 -3.88
N GLY A 66 -10.30 -2.11 -4.25
CA GLY A 66 -10.57 -3.07 -5.31
C GLY A 66 -11.27 -4.35 -4.84
N SER A 67 -10.54 -5.47 -4.88
CA SER A 67 -11.10 -6.79 -4.56
C SER A 67 -11.28 -7.05 -3.06
N HIS A 68 -10.67 -6.26 -2.21
CA HIS A 68 -10.60 -6.41 -0.75
C HIS A 68 -10.01 -7.75 -0.28
N VAL A 69 -9.43 -8.54 -1.17
CA VAL A 69 -8.72 -9.78 -0.81
C VAL A 69 -7.35 -9.43 -0.25
N PRO A 70 -6.99 -9.83 0.99
CA PRO A 70 -5.75 -9.42 1.64
C PRO A 70 -4.48 -9.68 0.83
N GLU A 71 -4.43 -10.81 0.10
CA GLU A 71 -3.31 -11.16 -0.76
C GLU A 71 -3.21 -10.25 -1.98
N HIS A 72 -4.34 -9.81 -2.54
CA HIS A 72 -4.37 -8.88 -3.67
C HIS A 72 -3.97 -7.47 -3.24
N GLN A 73 -4.49 -7.00 -2.10
CA GLN A 73 -4.10 -5.72 -1.50
C GLN A 73 -2.59 -5.66 -1.21
N LEU A 74 -2.04 -6.78 -0.70
CA LEU A 74 -0.60 -6.89 -0.45
C LEU A 74 0.21 -6.93 -1.75
N LEU A 75 -0.28 -7.61 -2.79
CA LEU A 75 0.34 -7.67 -4.11
C LEU A 75 0.41 -6.28 -4.74
N SER A 76 -0.71 -5.57 -4.76
CA SER A 76 -0.81 -4.20 -5.30
C SER A 76 0.10 -3.26 -4.53
N PHE A 77 0.06 -3.28 -3.20
CA PHE A 77 0.96 -2.49 -2.38
C PHE A 77 2.43 -2.74 -2.72
N ASN A 78 2.88 -3.99 -2.73
CA ASN A 78 4.26 -4.34 -3.00
C ASN A 78 4.74 -3.90 -4.39
N HIS A 79 3.83 -3.83 -5.35
CA HIS A 79 4.16 -3.52 -6.73
C HIS A 79 4.10 -2.03 -7.03
N LEU A 80 3.03 -1.38 -6.58
CA LEU A 80 2.76 0.03 -6.89
C LEU A 80 3.48 1.00 -5.95
N PHE A 81 3.69 0.63 -4.68
CA PHE A 81 4.39 1.49 -3.72
C PHE A 81 5.81 1.84 -4.18
N ASP A 82 6.51 0.88 -4.76
CA ASP A 82 7.86 1.11 -5.27
C ASP A 82 7.84 1.84 -6.62
N LYS A 83 7.09 1.30 -7.57
CA LYS A 83 7.19 1.64 -8.98
C LYS A 83 6.34 2.83 -9.43
N LEU A 84 5.24 3.10 -8.75
CA LEU A 84 4.28 4.12 -9.17
C LEU A 84 4.14 5.27 -8.18
N LEU A 85 4.21 5.00 -6.86
CA LEU A 85 3.99 6.03 -5.85
C LEU A 85 5.20 6.96 -5.75
N ASN A 86 4.98 8.26 -5.87
CA ASN A 86 6.00 9.29 -5.71
C ASN A 86 6.57 9.31 -4.28
N LYS A 87 7.80 9.80 -4.14
CA LYS A 87 8.37 10.16 -2.84
C LYS A 87 7.50 11.21 -2.17
N GLY A 88 7.13 10.99 -0.92
CA GLY A 88 6.15 11.80 -0.22
C GLY A 88 4.70 11.49 -0.57
N GLY A 89 4.44 10.50 -1.40
CA GLY A 89 3.10 10.06 -1.75
C GLY A 89 2.43 9.24 -0.64
N THR A 90 1.14 8.98 -0.80
CA THR A 90 0.32 8.24 0.16
C THR A 90 -0.36 7.06 -0.51
N TYR A 91 -0.26 5.89 0.11
CA TYR A 91 -1.01 4.68 -0.26
C TYR A 91 -2.09 4.40 0.78
N ILE A 92 -3.32 4.20 0.35
CA ILE A 92 -4.47 3.93 1.21
C ILE A 92 -5.02 2.56 0.81
N ILE A 93 -5.27 1.71 1.79
CA ILE A 93 -5.93 0.41 1.61
C ILE A 93 -7.26 0.49 2.33
N GLU A 94 -8.35 0.33 1.60
CA GLU A 94 -9.71 0.37 2.14
C GLU A 94 -10.27 -1.05 2.33
N ASP A 95 -11.36 -1.15 3.05
CA ASP A 95 -12.14 -2.38 3.29
C ASP A 95 -11.29 -3.58 3.77
N ILE A 96 -10.53 -3.33 4.86
CA ILE A 96 -9.64 -4.33 5.48
C ILE A 96 -10.36 -5.33 6.38
N GLU A 97 -11.68 -5.25 6.56
CA GLU A 97 -12.47 -6.17 7.39
C GLU A 97 -12.38 -7.62 6.90
N THR A 98 -12.18 -7.84 5.61
CA THR A 98 -11.97 -9.16 5.01
C THR A 98 -10.77 -9.90 5.60
N SER A 99 -9.78 -9.16 6.09
CA SER A 99 -8.62 -9.71 6.82
C SER A 99 -9.01 -10.50 8.06
N TYR A 100 -10.20 -10.29 8.60
CA TYR A 100 -10.72 -10.99 9.77
C TYR A 100 -11.62 -12.19 9.43
N TRP A 101 -11.90 -12.42 8.14
CA TRP A 101 -12.77 -13.51 7.68
C TRP A 101 -11.99 -14.82 7.55
N LYS A 102 -12.49 -15.87 8.22
CA LYS A 102 -11.80 -17.19 8.25
C LYS A 102 -12.09 -18.04 7.01
N LYS A 103 -13.31 -18.03 6.55
CA LYS A 103 -13.77 -18.73 5.33
C LYS A 103 -14.90 -17.91 4.75
N SER A 104 -14.68 -17.30 3.61
CA SER A 104 -15.67 -16.51 2.92
C SER A 104 -15.35 -16.40 1.44
N GLU A 105 -16.23 -15.76 0.71
CA GLU A 105 -16.05 -15.42 -0.68
C GLU A 105 -16.56 -14.00 -0.92
N LEU A 106 -15.82 -13.24 -1.71
CA LEU A 106 -16.18 -11.89 -2.12
C LEU A 106 -15.79 -11.72 -3.59
N TYR A 107 -16.72 -11.27 -4.43
CA TYR A 107 -16.51 -11.06 -5.86
C TYR A 107 -15.92 -12.29 -6.59
N GLY A 108 -16.31 -13.51 -6.19
CA GLY A 108 -15.77 -14.76 -6.74
C GLY A 108 -14.39 -15.16 -6.21
N TYR A 109 -13.77 -14.37 -5.35
CA TYR A 109 -12.50 -14.69 -4.71
C TYR A 109 -12.71 -15.31 -3.34
N LYS A 110 -12.02 -16.43 -3.09
CA LYS A 110 -12.01 -17.06 -1.75
C LYS A 110 -11.15 -16.27 -0.79
N ILE A 111 -11.71 -15.96 0.36
CA ILE A 111 -10.99 -15.31 1.47
C ILE A 111 -10.78 -16.35 2.56
N ASN A 112 -9.52 -16.55 2.92
CA ASN A 112 -9.14 -17.44 4.01
C ASN A 112 -8.05 -16.77 4.86
N SER A 113 -8.46 -15.82 5.67
CA SER A 113 -7.60 -15.05 6.56
C SER A 113 -8.02 -15.27 8.02
N GLY A 114 -8.24 -14.25 8.79
CA GLY A 114 -8.65 -14.30 10.20
C GLY A 114 -7.72 -13.51 11.10
N TYR A 115 -8.15 -13.27 12.33
CA TYR A 115 -7.51 -12.34 13.26
C TYR A 115 -5.97 -12.51 13.40
N ASN A 116 -5.49 -13.73 13.47
CA ASN A 116 -4.05 -14.02 13.62
C ASN A 116 -3.42 -14.73 12.42
N ALA A 117 -4.10 -14.71 11.25
CA ALA A 117 -3.56 -15.35 10.07
C ALA A 117 -2.31 -14.63 9.55
N LYS A 118 -1.39 -15.38 8.95
CA LYS A 118 -0.14 -14.82 8.39
C LYS A 118 -0.38 -13.89 7.21
N ASN A 119 -1.47 -14.08 6.49
CA ASN A 119 -1.91 -13.28 5.36
C ASN A 119 -2.88 -12.16 5.76
N ASN A 120 -3.17 -11.98 7.05
CA ASN A 120 -3.96 -10.85 7.52
C ASN A 120 -3.19 -9.56 7.31
N ILE A 121 -3.70 -8.69 6.44
CA ILE A 121 -2.99 -7.46 6.04
C ILE A 121 -2.79 -6.50 7.22
N VAL A 122 -3.74 -6.45 8.15
CA VAL A 122 -3.63 -5.61 9.35
C VAL A 122 -2.46 -6.08 10.22
N ASN A 123 -2.30 -7.40 10.42
CA ASN A 123 -1.18 -7.96 11.17
C ASN A 123 0.16 -7.73 10.46
N ILE A 124 0.16 -7.83 9.13
CA ILE A 124 1.35 -7.53 8.32
C ILE A 124 1.79 -6.09 8.57
N PHE A 125 0.88 -5.13 8.45
CA PHE A 125 1.21 -3.71 8.63
C PHE A 125 1.49 -3.33 10.09
N LYS A 126 0.90 -3.99 11.08
CA LYS A 126 1.29 -3.83 12.52
C LYS A 126 2.76 -4.18 12.76
N ASN A 127 3.28 -5.20 12.09
CA ASN A 127 4.68 -5.60 12.23
C ASN A 127 5.67 -4.62 11.59
N ILE A 128 5.18 -3.66 10.80
CA ILE A 128 6.04 -2.64 10.17
C ILE A 128 6.43 -1.53 11.15
N VAL A 129 5.76 -1.36 12.27
CA VAL A 129 6.08 -0.33 13.26
C VAL A 129 7.54 -0.40 13.68
N ASP A 130 8.08 -1.60 13.91
CA ASP A 130 9.49 -1.80 14.25
C ASP A 130 10.42 -1.38 13.10
N ILE A 131 9.97 -1.54 11.86
CA ILE A 131 10.75 -1.15 10.68
C ILE A 131 10.83 0.38 10.54
N VAL A 132 9.74 1.07 10.82
CA VAL A 132 9.72 2.54 10.85
C VAL A 132 10.70 3.05 11.91
N ASN A 133 10.80 2.34 13.03
CA ASN A 133 11.68 2.66 14.16
C ASN A 133 13.02 1.89 14.15
N ARG A 134 13.43 1.34 13.01
CA ARG A 134 14.61 0.45 12.91
C ARG A 134 15.92 1.06 13.39
N GLU A 135 16.02 2.37 13.44
CA GLU A 135 17.21 3.06 13.96
C GLU A 135 17.45 2.81 15.47
N PHE A 136 16.43 2.31 16.17
CA PHE A 136 16.50 1.99 17.60
C PHE A 136 16.63 0.48 17.87
N LEU A 137 16.72 -0.33 16.81
CA LEU A 137 16.83 -1.78 16.93
C LEU A 137 18.28 -2.26 16.91
N LEU A 138 18.56 -3.38 17.56
CA LEU A 138 19.85 -4.06 17.47
C LEU A 138 19.99 -4.80 16.14
N ASP A 139 21.21 -4.97 15.63
CA ASP A 139 21.48 -5.65 14.36
C ASP A 139 20.81 -7.04 14.27
N LYS A 140 20.82 -7.82 15.38
CA LYS A 140 20.14 -9.12 15.46
C LYS A 140 18.62 -9.03 15.26
N ASP A 141 18.00 -7.92 15.63
CA ASP A 141 16.57 -7.70 15.49
C ASP A 141 16.23 -7.19 14.08
N ILE A 142 17.10 -6.37 13.49
CA ILE A 142 17.03 -5.98 12.07
C ILE A 142 17.10 -7.21 11.16
N GLU A 143 17.94 -8.20 11.48
CA GLU A 143 18.01 -9.45 10.72
C GLU A 143 16.70 -10.28 10.81
N LYS A 144 15.97 -10.20 11.92
CA LYS A 144 14.62 -10.80 12.02
C LYS A 144 13.62 -10.11 11.10
N ILE A 145 13.69 -8.77 11.02
CA ILE A 145 12.84 -7.95 10.14
C ILE A 145 13.12 -8.25 8.67
N LYS A 146 14.38 -8.40 8.26
CA LYS A 146 14.75 -8.79 6.89
C LYS A 146 14.17 -10.15 6.48
N LYS A 147 13.85 -11.02 7.44
CA LYS A 147 13.16 -12.30 7.20
C LYS A 147 11.65 -12.17 7.01
N PHE A 148 11.10 -10.97 7.21
CA PHE A 148 9.70 -10.67 6.96
C PHE A 148 9.48 -10.61 5.44
N LYS A 149 8.85 -11.66 4.88
CA LYS A 149 8.78 -11.86 3.42
C LYS A 149 7.54 -11.26 2.77
N GLN A 150 6.58 -10.81 3.57
CA GLN A 150 5.28 -10.37 3.05
C GLN A 150 5.37 -9.03 2.33
N ILE A 151 6.24 -8.14 2.80
CA ILE A 151 6.52 -6.88 2.09
C ILE A 151 7.99 -6.87 1.68
N LYS A 152 8.25 -6.42 0.46
CA LYS A 152 9.62 -6.29 -0.05
C LYS A 152 10.42 -5.37 0.88
N PHE A 153 11.58 -5.81 1.33
CA PHE A 153 12.42 -5.02 2.24
C PHE A 153 12.75 -3.64 1.67
N GLU A 154 12.94 -3.55 0.36
CA GLU A 154 13.19 -2.29 -0.32
C GLU A 154 12.04 -1.28 -0.14
N ASN A 155 10.78 -1.75 -0.12
CA ASN A 155 9.64 -0.89 0.16
C ASN A 155 9.61 -0.45 1.63
N LEU A 156 9.94 -1.36 2.53
CA LEU A 156 9.87 -1.11 3.97
C LEU A 156 10.75 0.07 4.40
N LYS A 157 11.94 0.19 3.83
CA LYS A 157 12.87 1.28 4.19
C LYS A 157 12.39 2.67 3.78
N TYR A 158 11.42 2.75 2.85
CA TYR A 158 10.85 4.02 2.39
C TYR A 158 9.56 4.41 3.11
N ILE A 159 9.07 3.61 4.05
CA ILE A 159 7.85 3.94 4.79
C ILE A 159 8.18 4.98 5.86
N SER A 160 7.50 6.13 5.80
CA SER A 160 7.59 7.21 6.79
C SER A 160 6.73 6.91 8.01
N PHE A 161 5.47 6.54 7.80
CA PHE A 161 4.57 6.08 8.85
C PHE A 161 3.47 5.16 8.30
N VAL A 162 2.83 4.44 9.22
CA VAL A 162 1.60 3.69 8.99
C VAL A 162 0.57 4.15 9.99
N MET A 163 -0.63 4.46 9.52
CA MET A 163 -1.78 4.83 10.35
C MET A 163 -2.91 3.86 10.08
N PHE A 164 -3.61 3.47 11.15
CA PHE A 164 -4.79 2.61 11.08
C PHE A 164 -6.02 3.42 11.43
N GLY A 165 -6.97 3.45 10.51
CA GLY A 165 -8.32 3.94 10.75
C GLY A 165 -9.32 2.80 10.88
N GLN A 166 -10.59 3.13 11.08
CA GLN A 166 -11.65 2.15 10.94
C GLN A 166 -11.70 1.72 9.48
N ASN A 167 -11.55 0.42 9.25
CA ASN A 167 -11.61 -0.23 7.95
C ASN A 167 -10.59 0.26 6.90
N CYS A 168 -9.52 0.96 7.31
CA CYS A 168 -8.47 1.39 6.39
C CYS A 168 -7.06 1.40 7.00
N ILE A 169 -6.05 1.28 6.13
CA ILE A 169 -4.65 1.47 6.46
C ILE A 169 -4.09 2.57 5.55
N ILE A 170 -3.42 3.56 6.13
CA ILE A 170 -2.78 4.65 5.39
C ILE A 170 -1.28 4.54 5.56
N ILE A 171 -0.56 4.47 4.46
CA ILE A 171 0.89 4.31 4.42
C ILE A 171 1.51 5.52 3.70
N LYS A 172 2.39 6.22 4.38
CA LYS A 172 3.12 7.35 3.82
C LYS A 172 4.49 6.90 3.32
N LYS A 173 4.79 7.19 2.06
CA LYS A 173 6.15 7.04 1.53
C LYS A 173 7.00 8.24 1.95
N MET A 174 8.25 8.01 2.33
CA MET A 174 9.18 9.09 2.68
C MET A 174 9.33 10.08 1.52
N SER A 175 9.31 11.36 1.84
CA SER A 175 9.79 12.40 0.94
C SER A 175 11.30 12.25 0.71
N GLN A 176 11.84 12.88 -0.33
CA GLN A 176 13.30 12.87 -0.55
C GLN A 176 14.05 13.40 0.68
N LYS A 177 13.57 14.49 1.27
CA LYS A 177 14.18 15.09 2.48
C LYS A 177 14.17 14.16 3.69
N GLU A 178 13.08 13.40 3.88
CA GLU A 178 13.00 12.38 4.93
C GLU A 178 13.96 11.23 4.63
N TYR A 179 14.01 10.77 3.38
CA TYR A 179 14.90 9.69 2.99
C TYR A 179 16.37 10.07 3.18
N ASP A 180 16.79 11.25 2.75
CA ASP A 180 18.15 11.75 2.94
C ASP A 180 18.53 11.83 4.43
N ARG A 181 17.55 12.13 5.27
CA ARG A 181 17.75 12.23 6.72
C ARG A 181 17.67 10.89 7.44
N TYR A 182 16.78 9.99 7.05
CA TYR A 182 16.41 8.80 7.81
C TYR A 182 16.54 7.49 7.04
N GLY A 183 16.51 7.49 5.72
CA GLY A 183 16.39 6.29 4.88
C GLY A 183 17.55 5.32 5.03
N GLU A 184 18.78 5.83 5.12
CA GLU A 184 20.00 5.04 5.29
C GLU A 184 20.46 4.96 6.76
N ARG A 185 19.63 5.39 7.71
CA ARG A 185 20.02 5.32 9.11
C ARG A 185 20.29 3.90 9.54
N LYS A 186 21.57 3.67 9.75
CA LYS A 186 22.04 2.61 10.59
C LYS A 186 21.77 3.01 12.04
N TYR A 187 21.39 2.02 12.82
CA TYR A 187 21.36 1.99 14.25
C TYR A 187 22.11 3.14 14.95
N ARG A 188 21.40 3.90 15.74
CA ARG A 188 21.98 4.83 16.72
C ARG A 188 21.72 4.28 18.12
N PHE A 189 22.68 3.53 18.63
CA PHE A 189 22.72 3.27 20.06
C PHE A 189 23.00 4.59 20.78
N ILE A 190 22.11 4.98 21.65
CA ILE A 190 22.38 6.04 22.60
C ILE A 190 23.04 5.34 23.78
N GLU A 191 24.38 5.23 23.74
CA GLU A 191 25.19 4.60 24.78
C GLU A 191 24.89 5.16 26.19
N SER A 192 24.39 6.39 26.25
CA SER A 192 24.03 7.08 27.50
C SER A 192 22.79 6.52 28.20
N LEU A 193 21.96 5.71 27.52
CA LEU A 193 20.76 5.12 28.13
C LEU A 193 20.93 3.64 28.49
N GLY A 194 22.08 3.07 28.20
CA GLY A 194 22.41 1.65 28.43
C GLY A 194 23.36 1.38 29.60
N LYS A 195 23.49 2.34 30.51
CA LYS A 195 24.25 2.15 31.75
C LYS A 195 23.32 2.04 32.94
#